data_df20a63792edab29d10355d09427f53c
#
_entry.id   df20a63792edab29d10355d09427f53c
#
_cell.length_a   1.000
_cell.length_b   1.000
_cell.length_c   1.000
_cell.angle_alpha   90.00
_cell.angle_beta   90.00
_cell.angle_gamma   90.00
#
_symmetry.space_group_name_H-M   'P 1'
#
loop_
_entity.id
_entity.type
_entity.pdbx_description
1 polymer ?
#
loop_
_entity_poly.entity_id
_entity_poly.type
_entity_poly.pdbx_seq_one_letter_code
_entity_poly.pdbx_strand_id
1 'polypeptide(L)'
;MPDPSWRFLMQRGLPTFAVEGFAPILLFYAVWKVTALAPAIVAATALSGVIVWWQARHGRGGGLAVVTAIFLVIQAAVGLASHSATVYLAQPVVLSACWGVAYFGSVAVGRPLVGVFANVWYPFPPEFRASEPYRREFGLQSVVWGVYCLARAGLRLIALLGAGVGGFVVVSLVTGVPMLFALLFWGIWHARRSFQTLAAGIGVTPA
;
A
#
# COMPACT_ATOMS: atom_id res chain seq x y z
N MET A 1 21.99 -5.80 16.51
CA MET A 1 20.78 -6.33 15.85
C MET A 1 21.16 -6.73 14.44
N PRO A 2 20.80 -7.92 13.93
CA PRO A 2 21.17 -8.28 12.57
C PRO A 2 20.48 -7.32 11.61
N ASP A 3 21.25 -6.64 10.78
CA ASP A 3 20.72 -5.87 9.67
C ASP A 3 19.79 -6.78 8.85
N PRO A 4 18.51 -6.40 8.64
CA PRO A 4 17.67 -7.15 7.74
C PRO A 4 18.33 -7.09 6.37
N SER A 5 18.99 -8.19 5.97
CA SER A 5 19.68 -8.19 4.70
C SER A 5 18.63 -7.91 3.61
N TRP A 6 18.90 -6.90 2.83
CA TRP A 6 18.08 -6.44 1.71
C TRP A 6 17.66 -7.60 0.80
N ARG A 7 18.53 -8.60 0.66
CA ARG A 7 18.23 -9.85 -0.03
C ARG A 7 17.08 -10.64 0.61
N PHE A 8 16.98 -10.67 1.94
CA PHE A 8 15.91 -11.37 2.64
C PHE A 8 14.54 -10.71 2.42
N LEU A 9 14.48 -9.36 2.46
CA LEU A 9 13.27 -8.59 2.15
C LEU A 9 12.84 -8.77 0.69
N MET A 10 13.80 -8.77 -0.24
CA MET A 10 13.54 -8.95 -1.66
C MET A 10 13.10 -10.39 -2.00
N GLN A 11 13.75 -11.39 -1.44
CA GLN A 11 13.46 -12.79 -1.79
C GLN A 11 12.17 -13.33 -1.17
N ARG A 12 11.78 -12.87 0.01
CA ARG A 12 10.55 -13.31 0.68
C ARG A 12 9.39 -12.33 0.61
N GLY A 13 9.65 -11.04 0.60
CA GLY A 13 8.60 -10.01 0.56
C GLY A 13 8.01 -9.85 -0.84
N LEU A 14 8.86 -9.73 -1.86
CA LEU A 14 8.44 -9.44 -3.24
C LEU A 14 7.43 -10.45 -3.82
N PRO A 15 7.70 -11.78 -3.83
CA PRO A 15 6.75 -12.72 -4.41
C PRO A 15 5.43 -12.75 -3.63
N THR A 16 5.47 -12.65 -2.31
CA THR A 16 4.27 -12.64 -1.47
C THR A 16 3.40 -11.41 -1.76
N PHE A 17 3.99 -10.21 -1.75
CA PHE A 17 3.27 -8.97 -2.08
C PHE A 17 2.77 -8.92 -3.52
N ALA A 18 3.53 -9.48 -4.48
CA ALA A 18 3.11 -9.54 -5.86
C ALA A 18 1.88 -10.46 -6.03
N VAL A 19 1.90 -11.63 -5.42
CA VAL A 19 0.75 -12.54 -5.44
C VAL A 19 -0.46 -11.92 -4.75
N GLU A 20 -0.27 -11.39 -3.55
CA GLU A 20 -1.35 -10.78 -2.76
C GLU A 20 -1.96 -9.55 -3.44
N GLY A 21 -1.14 -8.73 -4.11
CA GLY A 21 -1.59 -7.51 -4.78
C GLY A 21 -2.14 -7.70 -6.19
N PHE A 22 -1.66 -8.69 -6.95
CA PHE A 22 -2.03 -8.85 -8.36
C PHE A 22 -2.97 -10.03 -8.61
N ALA A 23 -2.84 -11.13 -7.87
CA ALA A 23 -3.63 -12.32 -8.16
C ALA A 23 -5.14 -12.06 -8.14
N PRO A 24 -5.71 -11.32 -7.17
CA PRO A 24 -7.15 -11.04 -7.18
C PRO A 24 -7.63 -10.24 -8.39
N ILE A 25 -6.86 -9.22 -8.81
CA ILE A 25 -7.26 -8.38 -9.95
C ILE A 25 -7.11 -9.12 -11.28
N LEU A 26 -6.08 -9.95 -11.42
CA LEU A 26 -5.88 -10.79 -12.59
C LEU A 26 -6.97 -11.87 -12.69
N LEU A 27 -7.30 -12.49 -11.56
CA LEU A 27 -8.39 -13.47 -11.50
C LEU A 27 -9.73 -12.82 -11.83
N PHE A 28 -10.02 -11.65 -11.25
CA PHE A 28 -11.20 -10.87 -11.62
C PHE A 28 -11.28 -10.65 -13.12
N TYR A 29 -10.21 -10.15 -13.72
CA TYR A 29 -10.18 -9.84 -15.14
C TYR A 29 -10.35 -11.10 -16.01
N ALA A 30 -9.65 -12.19 -15.69
CA ALA A 30 -9.74 -13.45 -16.42
C ALA A 30 -11.16 -14.05 -16.37
N VAL A 31 -11.74 -14.13 -15.17
CA VAL A 31 -13.11 -14.68 -15.01
C VAL A 31 -14.13 -13.76 -15.68
N TRP A 32 -13.99 -12.45 -15.53
CA TRP A 32 -14.91 -11.50 -16.18
C TRP A 32 -14.90 -11.60 -17.71
N LYS A 33 -13.73 -11.89 -18.31
CA LYS A 33 -13.62 -12.05 -19.77
C LYS A 33 -14.31 -13.30 -20.32
N VAL A 34 -14.40 -14.37 -19.53
CA VAL A 34 -14.93 -15.67 -19.97
C VAL A 34 -16.33 -15.98 -19.42
N THR A 35 -16.80 -15.20 -18.42
CA THR A 35 -18.11 -15.43 -17.79
C THR A 35 -18.92 -14.13 -17.69
N ALA A 36 -19.19 -13.70 -16.44
CA ALA A 36 -19.97 -12.51 -16.13
C ALA A 36 -19.37 -11.77 -14.92
N LEU A 37 -19.91 -10.57 -14.64
CA LEU A 37 -19.42 -9.72 -13.55
C LEU A 37 -19.54 -10.39 -12.18
N ALA A 38 -20.69 -10.99 -11.85
CA ALA A 38 -20.93 -11.58 -10.55
C ALA A 38 -19.96 -12.73 -10.22
N PRO A 39 -19.74 -13.75 -11.09
CA PRO A 39 -18.72 -14.76 -10.85
C PRO A 39 -17.31 -14.19 -10.71
N ALA A 40 -16.96 -13.14 -11.47
CA ALA A 40 -15.65 -12.50 -11.37
C ALA A 40 -15.43 -11.82 -10.01
N ILE A 41 -16.43 -11.09 -9.50
CA ILE A 41 -16.39 -10.49 -8.17
C ILE A 41 -16.26 -11.58 -7.09
N VAL A 42 -17.09 -12.62 -7.16
CA VAL A 42 -17.05 -13.72 -6.19
C VAL A 42 -15.69 -14.42 -6.19
N ALA A 43 -15.15 -14.75 -7.37
CA ALA A 43 -13.86 -15.41 -7.49
C ALA A 43 -12.71 -14.57 -6.92
N ALA A 44 -12.66 -13.29 -7.27
CA ALA A 44 -11.64 -12.37 -6.75
C ALA A 44 -11.73 -12.17 -5.23
N THR A 45 -12.97 -12.03 -4.72
CA THR A 45 -13.23 -11.88 -3.28
C THR A 45 -12.87 -13.15 -2.52
N ALA A 46 -13.23 -14.32 -3.03
CA ALA A 46 -12.88 -15.61 -2.44
C ALA A 46 -11.38 -15.81 -2.37
N LEU A 47 -10.64 -15.52 -3.46
CA LEU A 47 -9.18 -15.58 -3.47
C LEU A 47 -8.56 -14.61 -2.42
N SER A 48 -9.05 -13.37 -2.38
CA SER A 48 -8.59 -12.39 -1.40
C SER A 48 -8.89 -12.84 0.04
N GLY A 49 -10.07 -13.42 0.28
CA GLY A 49 -10.46 -14.01 1.57
C GLY A 49 -9.53 -15.16 1.98
N VAL A 50 -9.17 -16.05 1.06
CA VAL A 50 -8.21 -17.13 1.30
C VAL A 50 -6.84 -16.57 1.66
N ILE A 51 -6.37 -15.55 0.96
CA ILE A 51 -5.08 -14.88 1.24
C ILE A 51 -5.10 -14.27 2.65
N VAL A 52 -6.14 -13.53 3.00
CA VAL A 52 -6.28 -12.89 4.34
C VAL A 52 -6.37 -13.96 5.43
N TRP A 53 -7.14 -15.02 5.24
CA TRP A 53 -7.26 -16.12 6.17
C TRP A 53 -5.92 -16.86 6.38
N TRP A 54 -5.19 -17.10 5.29
CA TRP A 54 -3.86 -17.72 5.35
C TRP A 54 -2.87 -16.84 6.13
N GLN A 55 -2.85 -15.54 5.88
CA GLN A 55 -2.03 -14.56 6.63
C GLN A 55 -2.37 -14.56 8.12
N ALA A 56 -3.66 -14.54 8.45
CA ALA A 56 -4.12 -14.55 9.83
C ALA A 56 -3.68 -15.83 10.57
N ARG A 57 -3.77 -17.00 9.92
CA ARG A 57 -3.31 -18.27 10.50
C ARG A 57 -1.80 -18.35 10.75
N HIS A 58 -1.00 -17.60 9.97
CA HIS A 58 0.47 -17.56 10.12
C HIS A 58 0.93 -16.38 10.99
N GLY A 59 0.05 -15.80 11.78
CA GLY A 59 0.37 -14.69 12.68
C GLY A 59 0.70 -13.38 11.97
N ARG A 60 0.37 -13.27 10.68
CA ARG A 60 0.58 -12.09 9.86
C ARG A 60 -0.74 -11.31 9.78
N GLY A 61 -0.77 -10.11 10.31
CA GLY A 61 -1.85 -9.19 10.03
C GLY A 61 -2.75 -8.78 11.22
N GLY A 62 -2.95 -9.56 12.24
CA GLY A 62 -3.74 -9.17 13.42
C GLY A 62 -5.01 -8.37 13.11
N GLY A 63 -5.15 -7.17 13.67
CA GLY A 63 -6.28 -6.27 13.43
C GLY A 63 -6.39 -5.78 11.98
N LEU A 64 -5.27 -5.70 11.23
CA LEU A 64 -5.27 -5.29 9.82
C LEU A 64 -5.96 -6.32 8.93
N ALA A 65 -5.81 -7.62 9.23
CA ALA A 65 -6.52 -8.68 8.50
C ALA A 65 -8.04 -8.56 8.64
N VAL A 66 -8.53 -8.21 9.84
CA VAL A 66 -9.97 -7.98 10.08
C VAL A 66 -10.48 -6.78 9.27
N VAL A 67 -9.77 -5.65 9.30
CA VAL A 67 -10.13 -4.45 8.53
C VAL A 67 -10.15 -4.76 7.02
N THR A 68 -9.16 -5.50 6.53
CA THR A 68 -9.11 -5.94 5.13
C THR A 68 -10.28 -6.84 4.78
N ALA A 69 -10.63 -7.80 5.64
CA ALA A 69 -11.77 -8.69 5.42
C ALA A 69 -13.09 -7.92 5.35
N ILE A 70 -13.32 -6.97 6.26
CA ILE A 70 -14.50 -6.10 6.25
C ILE A 70 -14.57 -5.31 4.94
N PHE A 71 -13.44 -4.71 4.53
CA PHE A 71 -13.38 -3.96 3.27
C PHE A 71 -13.70 -4.83 2.05
N LEU A 72 -13.17 -6.06 1.99
CA LEU A 72 -13.45 -7.00 0.90
C LEU A 72 -14.94 -7.37 0.82
N VAL A 73 -15.59 -7.59 1.97
CA VAL A 73 -17.04 -7.88 2.02
C VAL A 73 -17.85 -6.69 1.52
N ILE A 74 -17.53 -5.48 1.98
CA ILE A 74 -18.21 -4.26 1.53
C ILE A 74 -17.99 -4.06 0.03
N GLN A 75 -16.77 -4.23 -0.46
CA GLN A 75 -16.43 -4.09 -1.87
C GLN A 75 -17.22 -5.09 -2.74
N ALA A 76 -17.31 -6.35 -2.32
CA ALA A 76 -18.07 -7.36 -3.02
C ALA A 76 -19.58 -7.05 -3.01
N ALA A 77 -20.14 -6.68 -1.85
CA ALA A 77 -21.55 -6.33 -1.71
C ALA A 77 -21.96 -5.16 -2.63
N VAL A 78 -21.16 -4.07 -2.61
CA VAL A 78 -21.42 -2.90 -3.46
C VAL A 78 -21.26 -3.25 -4.94
N GLY A 79 -20.26 -4.05 -5.32
CA GLY A 79 -20.03 -4.49 -6.69
C GLY A 79 -21.16 -5.36 -7.22
N LEU A 80 -21.66 -6.30 -6.41
CA LEU A 80 -22.79 -7.16 -6.77
C LEU A 80 -24.10 -6.37 -6.84
N ALA A 81 -24.37 -5.51 -5.86
CA ALA A 81 -25.60 -4.70 -5.81
C ALA A 81 -25.68 -3.68 -6.96
N SER A 82 -24.55 -3.11 -7.35
CA SER A 82 -24.51 -2.13 -8.46
C SER A 82 -24.59 -2.75 -9.86
N HIS A 83 -24.35 -4.04 -9.98
CA HIS A 83 -24.24 -4.74 -11.27
C HIS A 83 -23.26 -4.07 -12.25
N SER A 84 -22.26 -3.32 -11.74
CA SER A 84 -21.35 -2.50 -12.52
C SER A 84 -19.89 -2.79 -12.19
N ALA A 85 -19.13 -3.24 -13.20
CA ALA A 85 -17.68 -3.41 -13.07
C ALA A 85 -16.97 -2.09 -12.76
N THR A 86 -17.46 -0.98 -13.30
CA THR A 86 -16.92 0.35 -13.03
C THR A 86 -17.07 0.74 -11.56
N VAL A 87 -18.23 0.52 -10.97
CA VAL A 87 -18.47 0.79 -9.54
C VAL A 87 -17.61 -0.10 -8.66
N TYR A 88 -17.50 -1.39 -8.98
CA TYR A 88 -16.62 -2.31 -8.27
C TYR A 88 -15.16 -1.84 -8.28
N LEU A 89 -14.64 -1.45 -9.45
CA LEU A 89 -13.26 -1.03 -9.62
C LEU A 89 -13.00 0.42 -9.17
N ALA A 90 -14.04 1.25 -9.05
CA ALA A 90 -13.90 2.60 -8.50
C ALA A 90 -13.60 2.61 -6.99
N GLN A 91 -14.03 1.59 -6.25
CA GLN A 91 -13.82 1.52 -4.79
C GLN A 91 -12.33 1.57 -4.39
N PRO A 92 -11.41 0.77 -4.97
CA PRO A 92 -9.98 0.90 -4.67
C PRO A 92 -9.37 2.22 -5.16
N VAL A 93 -10.00 2.92 -6.12
CA VAL A 93 -9.59 4.27 -6.53
C VAL A 93 -9.91 5.26 -5.42
N VAL A 94 -11.15 5.24 -4.92
CA VAL A 94 -11.57 6.08 -3.79
C VAL A 94 -10.70 5.82 -2.56
N LEU A 95 -10.45 4.54 -2.22
CA LEU A 95 -9.59 4.20 -1.10
C LEU A 95 -8.17 4.76 -1.27
N SER A 96 -7.60 4.68 -2.47
CA SER A 96 -6.28 5.26 -2.76
C SER A 96 -6.30 6.79 -2.59
N ALA A 97 -7.35 7.47 -3.03
CA ALA A 97 -7.51 8.90 -2.83
C ALA A 97 -7.64 9.27 -1.34
N CYS A 98 -8.42 8.51 -0.57
CA CYS A 98 -8.53 8.70 0.88
C CYS A 98 -7.18 8.54 1.60
N TRP A 99 -6.39 7.53 1.23
CA TRP A 99 -5.03 7.38 1.74
C TRP A 99 -4.14 8.57 1.39
N GLY A 100 -4.23 9.08 0.15
CA GLY A 100 -3.49 10.28 -0.26
C GLY A 100 -3.82 11.48 0.61
N VAL A 101 -5.12 11.76 0.83
CA VAL A 101 -5.58 12.83 1.72
C VAL A 101 -5.12 12.60 3.16
N ALA A 102 -5.20 11.36 3.67
CA ALA A 102 -4.76 11.01 5.02
C ALA A 102 -3.26 11.26 5.21
N TYR A 103 -2.42 10.95 4.23
CA TYR A 103 -0.99 11.26 4.27
C TYR A 103 -0.74 12.76 4.39
N PHE A 104 -1.37 13.59 3.58
CA PHE A 104 -1.24 15.06 3.66
C PHE A 104 -1.78 15.60 4.99
N GLY A 105 -2.97 15.15 5.41
CA GLY A 105 -3.56 15.53 6.69
C GLY A 105 -2.65 15.18 7.88
N SER A 106 -1.99 14.03 7.83
CA SER A 106 -1.05 13.59 8.87
C SER A 106 0.16 14.53 9.02
N VAL A 107 0.64 15.08 7.91
CA VAL A 107 1.73 16.06 7.92
C VAL A 107 1.23 17.39 8.49
N ALA A 108 0.03 17.82 8.08
CA ALA A 108 -0.57 19.07 8.58
C ALA A 108 -0.78 19.07 10.10
N VAL A 109 -1.12 17.90 10.68
CA VAL A 109 -1.27 17.77 12.14
C VAL A 109 0.05 17.45 12.87
N GLY A 110 1.19 17.45 12.16
CA GLY A 110 2.53 17.20 12.74
C GLY A 110 2.79 15.75 13.16
N ARG A 111 1.98 14.80 12.68
CA ARG A 111 2.11 13.36 12.97
C ARG A 111 2.19 12.56 11.66
N PRO A 112 3.31 12.61 10.92
CA PRO A 112 3.44 12.01 9.62
C PRO A 112 3.18 10.50 9.65
N LEU A 113 2.25 10.00 8.83
CA LEU A 113 1.81 8.60 8.81
C LEU A 113 2.94 7.63 8.50
N VAL A 114 3.88 7.99 7.61
CA VAL A 114 5.04 7.13 7.34
C VAL A 114 5.85 6.91 8.61
N GLY A 115 6.02 7.95 9.44
CA GLY A 115 6.69 7.83 10.75
C GLY A 115 5.92 6.93 11.71
N VAL A 116 4.60 6.99 11.72
CA VAL A 116 3.76 6.09 12.53
C VAL A 116 3.96 4.64 12.09
N PHE A 117 3.91 4.34 10.80
CA PHE A 117 4.16 3.00 10.28
C PHE A 117 5.60 2.54 10.51
N ALA A 118 6.58 3.40 10.28
CA ALA A 118 7.98 3.08 10.57
C ALA A 118 8.20 2.72 12.05
N ASN A 119 7.51 3.38 12.96
CA ASN A 119 7.60 3.10 14.40
C ASN A 119 6.99 1.74 14.79
N VAL A 120 6.04 1.19 14.03
CA VAL A 120 5.52 -0.17 14.23
C VAL A 120 6.57 -1.22 13.89
N TRP A 121 7.41 -0.97 12.89
CA TRP A 121 8.44 -1.90 12.41
C TRP A 121 9.77 -1.71 13.17
N TYR A 122 10.08 -0.48 13.54
CA TYR A 122 11.25 -0.12 14.31
C TYR A 122 10.84 0.89 15.39
N PRO A 123 10.67 0.45 16.64
CA PRO A 123 10.21 1.32 17.72
C PRO A 123 11.29 2.36 18.06
N PHE A 124 11.06 3.59 17.62
CA PHE A 124 11.94 4.72 17.91
C PHE A 124 11.72 5.25 19.34
N PRO A 125 12.79 5.70 20.04
CA PRO A 125 12.65 6.36 21.34
C PRO A 125 11.69 7.56 21.29
N PRO A 126 10.90 7.81 22.35
CA PRO A 126 9.94 8.93 22.39
C PRO A 126 10.57 10.29 22.09
N GLU A 127 11.77 10.54 22.62
CA GLU A 127 12.52 11.77 22.43
C GLU A 127 12.88 11.97 20.95
N PHE A 128 13.31 10.92 20.27
CA PHE A 128 13.62 10.99 18.85
C PHE A 128 12.37 11.23 17.99
N ARG A 129 11.24 10.63 18.35
CA ARG A 129 9.95 10.87 17.65
C ARG A 129 9.47 12.32 17.80
N ALA A 130 9.81 13.00 18.89
CA ALA A 130 9.49 14.41 19.11
C ALA A 130 10.45 15.36 18.39
N SER A 131 11.58 14.86 17.87
CA SER A 131 12.63 15.69 17.27
C SER A 131 12.23 16.25 15.90
N GLU A 132 12.76 17.42 15.58
CA GLU A 132 12.57 18.07 14.28
C GLU A 132 13.10 17.22 13.10
N PRO A 133 14.29 16.59 13.18
CA PRO A 133 14.76 15.69 12.13
C PRO A 133 13.81 14.56 11.80
N TYR A 134 13.17 13.95 12.81
CA TYR A 134 12.17 12.89 12.60
C TYR A 134 10.94 13.42 11.86
N ARG A 135 10.41 14.55 12.31
CA ARG A 135 9.22 15.16 11.69
C ARG A 135 9.48 15.58 10.25
N ARG A 136 10.63 16.18 9.98
CA ARG A 136 11.02 16.62 8.64
C ARG A 136 11.18 15.44 7.69
N GLU A 137 11.91 14.41 8.10
CA GLU A 137 12.18 13.23 7.28
C GLU A 137 10.91 12.46 6.95
N PHE A 138 10.15 12.06 7.97
CA PHE A 138 8.92 11.32 7.77
C PHE A 138 7.77 12.18 7.23
N GLY A 139 7.83 13.49 7.43
CA GLY A 139 6.94 14.45 6.79
C GLY A 139 7.12 14.45 5.28
N LEU A 140 8.35 14.59 4.80
CA LEU A 140 8.68 14.52 3.36
C LEU A 140 8.23 13.18 2.77
N GLN A 141 8.55 12.07 3.42
CA GLN A 141 8.11 10.75 2.95
C GLN A 141 6.58 10.63 2.90
N SER A 142 5.86 11.15 3.90
CA SER A 142 4.40 11.14 3.89
C SER A 142 3.84 11.98 2.73
N VAL A 143 4.44 13.12 2.41
CA VAL A 143 4.05 13.89 1.22
C VAL A 143 4.26 13.10 -0.06
N VAL A 144 5.40 12.45 -0.24
CA VAL A 144 5.70 11.64 -1.43
C VAL A 144 4.71 10.47 -1.55
N TRP A 145 4.39 9.77 -0.46
CA TRP A 145 3.37 8.73 -0.44
C TRP A 145 1.97 9.27 -0.76
N GLY A 146 1.63 10.46 -0.23
CA GLY A 146 0.38 11.15 -0.54
C GLY A 146 0.23 11.47 -2.02
N VAL A 147 1.28 12.05 -2.63
CA VAL A 147 1.33 12.33 -4.08
C VAL A 147 1.18 11.04 -4.88
N TYR A 148 1.90 9.98 -4.52
CA TYR A 148 1.77 8.68 -5.18
C TYR A 148 0.34 8.13 -5.12
N CYS A 149 -0.29 8.15 -3.95
CA CYS A 149 -1.66 7.64 -3.78
C CYS A 149 -2.67 8.43 -4.63
N LEU A 150 -2.57 9.77 -4.67
CA LEU A 150 -3.45 10.60 -5.48
C LEU A 150 -3.18 10.43 -6.98
N ALA A 151 -1.92 10.43 -7.40
CA ALA A 151 -1.55 10.21 -8.80
C ALA A 151 -2.04 8.83 -9.28
N ARG A 152 -1.86 7.80 -8.48
CA ARG A 152 -2.35 6.45 -8.77
C ARG A 152 -3.87 6.40 -8.86
N ALA A 153 -4.58 7.07 -7.95
CA ALA A 153 -6.03 7.17 -7.99
C ALA A 153 -6.50 7.85 -9.28
N GLY A 154 -5.90 8.99 -9.64
CA GLY A 154 -6.20 9.73 -10.86
C GLY A 154 -5.92 8.90 -12.13
N LEU A 155 -4.74 8.29 -12.24
CA LEU A 155 -4.38 7.45 -13.39
C LEU A 155 -5.34 6.25 -13.56
N ARG A 156 -5.71 5.60 -12.46
CA ARG A 156 -6.68 4.49 -12.49
C ARG A 156 -8.07 4.95 -12.89
N LEU A 157 -8.51 6.11 -12.39
CA LEU A 157 -9.80 6.68 -12.76
C LEU A 157 -9.84 7.01 -14.26
N ILE A 158 -8.82 7.71 -14.77
CA ILE A 158 -8.70 8.04 -16.19
C ILE A 158 -8.71 6.77 -17.05
N ALA A 159 -7.93 5.75 -16.65
CA ALA A 159 -7.89 4.48 -17.37
C ALA A 159 -9.22 3.75 -17.33
N LEU A 160 -9.92 3.76 -16.18
CA LEU A 160 -11.23 3.11 -16.02
C LEU A 160 -12.29 3.76 -16.91
N LEU A 161 -12.30 5.10 -16.97
CA LEU A 161 -13.30 5.85 -17.76
C LEU A 161 -12.97 5.88 -19.25
N GLY A 162 -11.69 5.96 -19.64
CA GLY A 162 -11.26 6.09 -21.03
C GLY A 162 -10.98 4.78 -21.73
N ALA A 163 -10.39 3.80 -21.04
CA ALA A 163 -9.98 2.50 -21.59
C ALA A 163 -10.69 1.30 -20.94
N GLY A 164 -11.65 1.56 -20.04
CA GLY A 164 -12.44 0.56 -19.36
C GLY A 164 -11.63 -0.35 -18.42
N VAL A 165 -12.17 -1.54 -18.16
CA VAL A 165 -11.60 -2.51 -17.19
C VAL A 165 -10.18 -2.95 -17.59
N GLY A 166 -9.91 -3.14 -18.87
CA GLY A 166 -8.58 -3.55 -19.36
C GLY A 166 -7.52 -2.49 -19.05
N GLY A 167 -7.81 -1.22 -19.37
CA GLY A 167 -6.92 -0.09 -19.06
C GLY A 167 -6.68 0.05 -17.55
N PHE A 168 -7.73 -0.08 -16.75
CA PHE A 168 -7.62 -0.08 -15.29
C PHE A 168 -6.67 -1.17 -14.78
N VAL A 169 -6.77 -2.41 -15.30
CA VAL A 169 -5.90 -3.52 -14.90
C VAL A 169 -4.44 -3.22 -15.22
N VAL A 170 -4.15 -2.78 -16.45
CA VAL A 170 -2.78 -2.42 -16.88
C VAL A 170 -2.19 -1.35 -15.98
N VAL A 171 -2.90 -0.24 -15.77
CA VAL A 171 -2.44 0.85 -14.89
C VAL A 171 -2.27 0.37 -13.46
N SER A 172 -3.15 -0.50 -12.97
CA SER A 172 -3.04 -1.07 -11.62
C SER A 172 -1.79 -1.94 -11.44
N LEU A 173 -1.42 -2.72 -12.47
CA LEU A 173 -0.21 -3.54 -12.46
C LEU A 173 1.06 -2.67 -12.47
N VAL A 174 1.13 -1.70 -13.36
CA VAL A 174 2.30 -0.83 -13.53
C VAL A 174 2.50 0.08 -12.30
N THR A 175 1.43 0.70 -11.82
CA THR A 175 1.49 1.63 -10.67
C THR A 175 1.36 0.95 -9.32
N GLY A 176 1.18 -0.36 -9.28
CA GLY A 176 1.02 -1.14 -8.06
C GLY A 176 2.34 -1.50 -7.42
N VAL A 177 2.62 -2.82 -7.41
CA VAL A 177 3.77 -3.40 -6.71
C VAL A 177 5.11 -2.80 -7.13
N PRO A 178 5.43 -2.58 -8.43
CA PRO A 178 6.73 -2.01 -8.81
C PRO A 178 6.98 -0.64 -8.18
N MET A 179 5.98 0.24 -8.24
CA MET A 179 6.11 1.60 -7.72
C MET A 179 6.13 1.63 -6.19
N LEU A 180 5.35 0.75 -5.55
CA LEU A 180 5.37 0.59 -4.09
C LEU A 180 6.77 0.20 -3.60
N PHE A 181 7.43 -0.78 -4.25
CA PHE A 181 8.79 -1.17 -3.89
C PHE A 181 9.81 -0.06 -4.17
N ALA A 182 9.68 0.65 -5.28
CA ALA A 182 10.53 1.79 -5.58
C ALA A 182 10.44 2.86 -4.48
N LEU A 183 9.23 3.18 -4.01
CA LEU A 183 9.01 4.14 -2.93
C LEU A 183 9.52 3.65 -1.57
N LEU A 184 9.31 2.37 -1.25
CA LEU A 184 9.84 1.79 -0.01
C LEU A 184 11.36 1.81 -0.02
N PHE A 185 11.98 1.42 -1.13
CA PHE A 185 13.43 1.47 -1.30
C PHE A 185 13.95 2.90 -1.14
N TRP A 186 13.36 3.84 -1.87
CA TRP A 186 13.74 5.24 -1.79
C TRP A 186 13.58 5.78 -0.36
N GLY A 187 12.46 5.48 0.31
CA GLY A 187 12.20 5.94 1.67
C GLY A 187 13.22 5.44 2.70
N ILE A 188 13.55 4.15 2.66
CA ILE A 188 14.56 3.56 3.54
C ILE A 188 15.94 4.14 3.25
N TRP A 189 16.32 4.26 1.98
CA TRP A 189 17.60 4.81 1.57
C TRP A 189 17.74 6.30 1.97
N HIS A 190 16.69 7.09 1.74
CA HIS A 190 16.66 8.51 2.09
C HIS A 190 16.76 8.71 3.61
N ALA A 191 15.95 7.97 4.39
CA ALA A 191 16.01 8.04 5.85
C ALA A 191 17.40 7.68 6.41
N ARG A 192 18.01 6.60 5.89
CA ARG A 192 19.36 6.21 6.29
C ARG A 192 20.39 7.32 6.04
N ARG A 193 20.36 7.94 4.86
CA ARG A 193 21.27 9.06 4.55
C ARG A 193 21.04 10.26 5.46
N SER A 194 19.80 10.67 5.64
CA SER A 194 19.44 11.81 6.49
C SER A 194 19.90 11.61 7.93
N PHE A 195 19.73 10.42 8.49
CA PHE A 195 20.15 10.13 9.87
C PHE A 195 21.67 9.93 10.00
N GLN A 196 22.35 9.40 9.00
CA GLN A 196 23.82 9.30 8.99
C GLN A 196 24.48 10.68 8.94
N THR A 197 23.99 11.60 8.14
CA THR A 197 24.51 12.98 8.08
C THR A 197 24.30 13.71 9.41
N LEU A 198 23.19 13.48 10.10
CA LEU A 198 22.94 14.04 11.43
C LEU A 198 23.90 13.44 12.46
N ALA A 199 24.13 12.14 12.48
CA ALA A 199 25.06 11.47 13.39
C ALA A 199 26.51 11.97 13.17
N ALA A 200 26.93 12.12 11.93
CA ALA A 200 28.24 12.67 11.58
C ALA A 200 28.41 14.13 12.04
N GLY A 201 27.35 14.94 11.93
CA GLY A 201 27.35 16.34 12.38
C GLY A 201 27.42 16.52 13.90
N ILE A 202 27.06 15.49 14.68
CA ILE A 202 27.08 15.48 16.15
C ILE A 202 28.36 14.77 16.69
N GLY A 203 29.26 14.28 15.81
CA GLY A 203 30.49 13.59 16.20
C GLY A 203 30.27 12.16 16.75
N VAL A 204 29.11 11.57 16.53
CA VAL A 204 28.82 10.17 16.91
C VAL A 204 29.13 9.28 15.71
N THR A 205 30.27 8.58 15.79
CA THR A 205 30.58 7.50 14.81
C THR A 205 29.56 6.36 14.95
N PRO A 206 28.90 5.96 13.86
CA PRO A 206 28.03 4.77 13.90
C PRO A 206 28.90 3.54 14.18
N ALA A 207 28.51 2.76 15.18
CA ALA A 207 29.11 1.47 15.51
C ALA A 207 28.72 0.41 14.48
#